data_751e7a9e3d3fc338424cf0db0b1660cd
#
_entry.id   751e7a9e3d3fc338424cf0db0b1660cd
#
_cell.length_a   1.000
_cell.length_b   1.000
_cell.length_c   1.000
_cell.angle_alpha   90.00
_cell.angle_beta   90.00
_cell.angle_gamma   90.00
#
_symmetry.space_group_name_H-M   'P 1'
#
loop_
_entity.id
_entity.type
_entity.pdbx_description
1 polymer ?
#
loop_
_entity_poly.entity_id
_entity_poly.type
_entity_poly.pdbx_seq_one_letter_code
_entity_poly.pdbx_strand_id
1 'polypeptide(L)'
;RQRQMCIRDSSGSGDFVIGASPVAGLFNAAGMQSPGLTAAPAVAEMIVEAVLAYCPAAVKADFKAALPQNPLFHRLSHEEQAKLIEKNRLYGRVICRCETVTEAEIIAAIKAPCGAKTVDGVKRRTRAGMGRCQGGFCGPRVTQILARELGIPVPEVLKERADSHLFYEKNSADEGEAYCLLYT
;
A
#
# COMPACT_ATOMS: atom_id res chain seq x y z
N ARG A 1 13.20 -13.67 -17.46
CA ARG A 1 12.95 -12.76 -16.30
C ARG A 1 12.47 -13.51 -15.06
N GLN A 2 11.61 -14.52 -15.16
CA GLN A 2 11.18 -15.32 -14.01
C GLN A 2 12.33 -16.11 -13.35
N ARG A 3 13.28 -16.65 -14.12
CA ARG A 3 14.45 -17.35 -13.59
C ARG A 3 15.32 -16.47 -12.68
N GLN A 4 15.46 -15.18 -12.98
CA GLN A 4 16.27 -14.27 -12.14
C GLN A 4 15.64 -13.97 -10.77
N MET A 5 14.31 -13.97 -10.68
CA MET A 5 13.64 -13.80 -9.39
C MET A 5 13.83 -15.03 -8.48
N CYS A 6 13.69 -16.23 -9.02
CA CYS A 6 13.89 -17.46 -8.26
C CYS A 6 15.35 -17.65 -7.81
N ILE A 7 16.34 -17.23 -8.58
CA ILE A 7 17.76 -17.34 -8.24
C ILE A 7 18.14 -16.40 -7.08
N ARG A 8 17.52 -15.24 -6.95
CA ARG A 8 17.78 -14.30 -5.84
C ARG A 8 17.26 -14.77 -4.49
N ASP A 9 16.21 -15.58 -4.51
CA ASP A 9 15.50 -15.99 -3.31
C ASP A 9 15.88 -17.41 -2.87
N SER A 10 16.69 -18.14 -3.65
CA SER A 10 17.13 -19.48 -3.31
C SER A 10 18.39 -19.47 -2.45
N SER A 11 18.37 -20.23 -1.37
CA SER A 11 19.58 -20.59 -0.62
C SER A 11 20.41 -21.61 -1.39
N GLY A 12 21.70 -21.72 -1.10
CA GLY A 12 22.57 -22.75 -1.69
C GLY A 12 22.12 -24.18 -1.39
N SER A 13 21.35 -24.40 -0.31
CA SER A 13 20.73 -25.68 0.06
C SER A 13 19.40 -25.95 -0.63
N GLY A 14 18.79 -24.92 -1.28
CA GLY A 14 17.44 -25.01 -1.85
C GLY A 14 16.31 -25.02 -0.83
N ASP A 15 16.60 -24.86 0.47
CA ASP A 15 15.64 -24.84 1.56
C ASP A 15 15.64 -23.50 2.31
N PHE A 16 14.65 -23.29 3.18
CA PHE A 16 14.54 -22.10 4.03
C PHE A 16 15.68 -22.06 5.04
N VAL A 17 16.24 -20.88 5.24
CA VAL A 17 17.23 -20.58 6.26
C VAL A 17 16.56 -19.79 7.36
N ILE A 18 16.13 -20.45 8.43
CA ILE A 18 15.35 -19.85 9.52
C ILE A 18 16.08 -20.06 10.84
N GLY A 19 16.16 -19.02 11.68
CA GLY A 19 16.68 -19.07 13.03
C GLY A 19 17.92 -18.23 13.28
N ALA A 20 18.60 -18.49 14.41
CA ALA A 20 19.78 -17.76 14.80
C ALA A 20 20.97 -18.06 13.87
N SER A 21 21.76 -17.05 13.54
CA SER A 21 23.00 -17.16 12.81
C SER A 21 24.18 -17.42 13.79
N PRO A 22 25.36 -17.83 13.27
CA PRO A 22 26.58 -17.86 14.07
C PRO A 22 26.99 -16.50 14.66
N VAL A 23 26.50 -15.41 14.11
CA VAL A 23 26.75 -14.07 14.62
C VAL A 23 25.71 -13.73 15.67
N ALA A 24 26.15 -13.42 16.88
CA ALA A 24 25.27 -13.11 18.00
C ALA A 24 24.32 -11.93 17.67
N GLY A 25 23.02 -12.11 17.94
CA GLY A 25 21.99 -11.11 17.67
C GLY A 25 21.53 -11.01 16.21
N LEU A 26 22.05 -11.83 15.30
CA LEU A 26 21.58 -11.90 13.92
C LEU A 26 20.68 -13.14 13.73
N PHE A 27 19.47 -12.92 13.26
CA PHE A 27 18.49 -13.95 12.96
C PHE A 27 18.16 -13.95 11.47
N ASN A 28 18.09 -15.11 10.86
CA ASN A 28 17.81 -15.29 9.45
C ASN A 28 16.36 -15.71 9.23
N ALA A 29 15.71 -15.15 8.23
CA ALA A 29 14.49 -15.62 7.60
C ALA A 29 14.67 -15.43 6.10
N ALA A 30 15.49 -16.31 5.49
CA ALA A 30 15.99 -16.18 4.14
C ALA A 30 15.75 -17.45 3.32
N GLY A 31 15.96 -17.36 2.00
CA GLY A 31 15.77 -18.49 1.08
C GLY A 31 14.32 -18.92 0.91
N MET A 32 13.36 -18.11 1.37
CA MET A 32 11.93 -18.40 1.26
C MET A 32 11.45 -18.12 -0.16
N GLN A 33 11.42 -19.15 -0.98
CA GLN A 33 10.98 -19.12 -2.38
C GLN A 33 9.46 -18.91 -2.52
N SER A 34 8.86 -19.49 -3.56
CA SER A 34 7.44 -19.38 -3.87
C SER A 34 6.47 -19.53 -2.67
N PRO A 35 6.64 -20.47 -1.72
CA PRO A 35 5.73 -20.63 -0.57
C PRO A 35 5.98 -19.62 0.57
N GLY A 36 6.92 -18.69 0.45
CA GLY A 36 7.32 -17.78 1.53
C GLY A 36 6.18 -16.95 2.10
N LEU A 37 5.28 -16.42 1.27
CA LEU A 37 4.14 -15.64 1.74
C LEU A 37 3.18 -16.50 2.59
N THR A 38 2.92 -17.72 2.17
CA THR A 38 2.04 -18.65 2.90
C THR A 38 2.70 -19.14 4.20
N ALA A 39 4.00 -19.37 4.18
CA ALA A 39 4.77 -19.79 5.34
C ALA A 39 5.08 -18.66 6.33
N ALA A 40 4.95 -17.40 5.94
CA ALA A 40 5.35 -16.24 6.73
C ALA A 40 4.82 -16.21 8.17
N PRO A 41 3.56 -16.58 8.49
CA PRO A 41 3.09 -16.61 9.88
C PRO A 41 3.87 -17.61 10.74
N ALA A 42 4.06 -18.85 10.26
CA ALA A 42 4.80 -19.88 10.99
C ALA A 42 6.28 -19.52 11.16
N VAL A 43 6.90 -18.97 10.11
CA VAL A 43 8.29 -18.47 10.18
C VAL A 43 8.42 -17.32 11.18
N ALA A 44 7.44 -16.44 11.25
CA ALA A 44 7.43 -15.35 12.23
C ALA A 44 7.41 -15.88 13.67
N GLU A 45 6.62 -16.91 13.97
CA GLU A 45 6.59 -17.55 15.29
C GLU A 45 7.96 -18.14 15.64
N MET A 46 8.59 -18.90 14.74
CA MET A 46 9.93 -19.47 14.95
C MET A 46 10.99 -18.40 15.22
N ILE A 47 10.95 -17.28 14.46
CA ILE A 47 11.90 -16.17 14.66
C ILE A 47 11.64 -15.47 16.00
N VAL A 48 10.38 -15.26 16.38
CA VAL A 48 10.03 -14.64 17.66
C VAL A 48 10.54 -15.49 18.82
N GLU A 49 10.35 -16.80 18.77
CA GLU A 49 10.89 -17.73 19.79
C GLU A 49 12.41 -17.63 19.90
N ALA A 50 13.12 -17.64 18.77
CA ALA A 50 14.57 -17.53 18.74
C ALA A 50 15.06 -16.17 19.29
N VAL A 51 14.37 -15.07 18.96
CA VAL A 51 14.68 -13.74 19.46
C VAL A 51 14.41 -13.64 20.96
N LEU A 52 13.29 -14.16 21.45
CA LEU A 52 12.96 -14.13 22.87
C LEU A 52 13.89 -14.99 23.72
N ALA A 53 14.42 -16.10 23.17
CA ALA A 53 15.45 -16.90 23.82
C ALA A 53 16.78 -16.11 23.98
N TYR A 54 17.10 -15.25 23.01
CA TYR A 54 18.31 -14.42 23.05
C TYR A 54 18.11 -13.14 23.87
N CYS A 55 16.96 -12.46 23.72
CA CYS A 55 16.61 -11.22 24.39
C CYS A 55 15.19 -11.31 24.95
N PRO A 56 15.02 -11.77 26.20
CA PRO A 56 13.69 -11.89 26.83
C PRO A 56 12.98 -10.53 26.84
N ALA A 57 11.73 -10.52 26.42
CA ALA A 57 10.89 -9.32 26.38
C ALA A 57 9.48 -9.64 26.87
N ALA A 58 8.87 -8.71 27.61
CA ALA A 58 7.47 -8.82 28.01
C ALA A 58 6.55 -8.24 26.94
N VAL A 59 5.35 -8.79 26.83
CA VAL A 59 4.30 -8.22 25.98
C VAL A 59 3.90 -6.85 26.52
N LYS A 60 3.74 -5.85 25.62
CA LYS A 60 3.28 -4.51 26.01
C LYS A 60 1.89 -4.58 26.61
N ALA A 61 1.66 -3.87 27.74
CA ALA A 61 0.36 -3.85 28.42
C ALA A 61 -0.79 -3.30 27.55
N ASP A 62 -0.47 -2.39 26.61
CA ASP A 62 -1.39 -1.76 25.67
C ASP A 62 -1.33 -2.35 24.25
N PHE A 63 -0.83 -3.60 24.13
CA PHE A 63 -0.68 -4.25 22.84
C PHE A 63 -2.03 -4.44 22.14
N LYS A 64 -2.15 -3.86 20.96
CA LYS A 64 -3.32 -4.00 20.09
C LYS A 64 -3.07 -5.11 19.07
N ALA A 65 -3.62 -6.29 19.32
CA ALA A 65 -3.46 -7.47 18.47
C ALA A 65 -4.11 -7.32 17.08
N ALA A 66 -5.15 -6.49 16.97
CA ALA A 66 -5.86 -6.27 15.72
C ALA A 66 -5.66 -4.84 15.22
N LEU A 67 -5.34 -4.69 13.95
CA LEU A 67 -5.38 -3.39 13.29
C LEU A 67 -6.84 -2.98 13.06
N PRO A 68 -7.18 -1.69 13.24
CA PRO A 68 -8.50 -1.19 12.91
C PRO A 68 -8.78 -1.45 11.41
N GLN A 69 -9.85 -2.18 11.14
CA GLN A 69 -10.27 -2.43 9.76
C GLN A 69 -11.08 -1.24 9.26
N ASN A 70 -10.66 -0.64 8.17
CA ASN A 70 -11.49 0.33 7.46
C ASN A 70 -12.61 -0.43 6.73
N PRO A 71 -13.86 0.02 6.87
CA PRO A 71 -14.97 -0.61 6.17
C PRO A 71 -14.76 -0.52 4.66
N LEU A 72 -14.93 -1.64 3.96
CA LEU A 72 -14.95 -1.67 2.49
C LEU A 72 -16.36 -1.29 2.03
N PHE A 73 -16.53 -0.05 1.59
CA PHE A 73 -17.84 0.53 1.27
C PHE A 73 -18.67 -0.33 0.32
N HIS A 74 -18.06 -0.92 -0.70
CA HIS A 74 -18.74 -1.76 -1.69
C HIS A 74 -19.26 -3.10 -1.15
N ARG A 75 -18.84 -3.52 0.05
CA ARG A 75 -19.27 -4.77 0.70
C ARG A 75 -20.39 -4.57 1.70
N LEU A 76 -20.70 -3.33 2.03
CA LEU A 76 -21.72 -2.98 3.00
C LEU A 76 -23.11 -3.01 2.36
N SER A 77 -24.13 -3.32 3.16
CA SER A 77 -25.54 -3.16 2.76
C SER A 77 -25.88 -1.67 2.55
N HIS A 78 -26.95 -1.39 1.83
CA HIS A 78 -27.37 0.00 1.58
C HIS A 78 -27.66 0.77 2.88
N GLU A 79 -28.19 0.10 3.90
CA GLU A 79 -28.45 0.73 5.20
C GLU A 79 -27.16 1.09 5.94
N GLU A 80 -26.17 0.20 5.89
CA GLU A 80 -24.84 0.45 6.47
C GLU A 80 -24.09 1.54 5.72
N GLN A 81 -24.19 1.56 4.38
CA GLN A 81 -23.65 2.63 3.55
C GLN A 81 -24.27 3.99 3.92
N ALA A 82 -25.59 4.05 4.08
CA ALA A 82 -26.28 5.28 4.48
C ALA A 82 -25.79 5.78 5.84
N LYS A 83 -25.74 4.91 6.85
CA LYS A 83 -25.21 5.25 8.19
C LYS A 83 -23.74 5.72 8.14
N LEU A 84 -22.95 5.14 7.26
CA LEU A 84 -21.54 5.51 7.10
C LEU A 84 -21.41 6.88 6.45
N ILE A 85 -22.26 7.19 5.46
CA ILE A 85 -22.32 8.51 4.80
C ILE A 85 -22.79 9.60 5.78
N GLU A 86 -23.75 9.30 6.66
CA GLU A 86 -24.19 10.24 7.71
C GLU A 86 -23.03 10.61 8.64
N LYS A 87 -22.22 9.63 9.04
CA LYS A 87 -21.04 9.86 9.89
C LYS A 87 -19.94 10.64 9.17
N ASN A 88 -19.72 10.35 7.90
CA ASN A 88 -18.70 11.00 7.09
C ASN A 88 -19.15 11.07 5.62
N ARG A 89 -19.52 12.26 5.18
CA ARG A 89 -20.00 12.54 3.82
C ARG A 89 -19.03 12.12 2.70
N LEU A 90 -17.75 11.97 3.01
CA LEU A 90 -16.74 11.52 2.04
C LEU A 90 -16.93 10.07 1.60
N TYR A 91 -17.67 9.25 2.35
CA TYR A 91 -18.09 7.92 1.89
C TYR A 91 -19.16 7.99 0.78
N GLY A 92 -19.92 9.09 0.67
CA GLY A 92 -20.86 9.32 -0.43
C GLY A 92 -20.17 9.76 -1.73
N ARG A 93 -18.86 10.05 -1.72
CA ARG A 93 -18.10 10.50 -2.89
C ARG A 93 -17.31 9.35 -3.51
N VAL A 94 -17.93 8.63 -4.43
CA VAL A 94 -17.28 7.53 -5.17
C VAL A 94 -16.27 8.12 -6.16
N ILE A 95 -14.99 7.83 -5.96
CA ILE A 95 -13.88 8.27 -6.81
C ILE A 95 -13.59 7.24 -7.89
N CYS A 96 -13.43 5.98 -7.54
CA CYS A 96 -13.25 4.88 -8.49
C CYS A 96 -14.57 4.13 -8.70
N ARG A 97 -15.23 4.35 -9.85
CA ARG A 97 -16.51 3.71 -10.16
C ARG A 97 -16.37 2.21 -10.47
N CYS A 98 -15.24 1.79 -11.05
CA CYS A 98 -15.02 0.38 -11.40
C CYS A 98 -14.91 -0.53 -10.18
N GLU A 99 -14.31 -0.03 -9.10
CA GLU A 99 -14.07 -0.77 -7.85
C GLU A 99 -14.91 -0.20 -6.68
N THR A 100 -15.77 0.79 -6.96
CA THR A 100 -16.63 1.45 -5.97
C THR A 100 -15.86 1.94 -4.75
N VAL A 101 -14.70 2.58 -4.99
CA VAL A 101 -13.87 3.12 -3.92
C VAL A 101 -14.21 4.59 -3.67
N THR A 102 -14.44 4.94 -2.42
CA THR A 102 -14.84 6.28 -1.98
C THR A 102 -13.65 7.16 -1.62
N GLU A 103 -13.86 8.47 -1.54
CA GLU A 103 -12.84 9.42 -1.09
C GLU A 103 -12.38 9.15 0.34
N ALA A 104 -13.31 8.76 1.23
CA ALA A 104 -12.98 8.42 2.61
C ALA A 104 -12.01 7.24 2.71
N GLU A 105 -12.20 6.19 1.91
CA GLU A 105 -11.29 5.03 1.87
C GLU A 105 -9.89 5.41 1.36
N ILE A 106 -9.82 6.30 0.37
CA ILE A 106 -8.54 6.80 -0.16
C ILE A 106 -7.81 7.61 0.92
N ILE A 107 -8.51 8.53 1.59
CA ILE A 107 -7.92 9.34 2.68
C ILE A 107 -7.46 8.44 3.83
N ALA A 108 -8.26 7.46 4.21
CA ALA A 108 -7.87 6.49 5.23
C ALA A 108 -6.59 5.72 4.85
N ALA A 109 -6.46 5.33 3.58
CA ALA A 109 -5.26 4.67 3.08
C ALA A 109 -4.02 5.59 3.06
N ILE A 110 -4.19 6.89 2.88
CA ILE A 110 -3.11 7.88 2.93
C ILE A 110 -2.67 8.14 4.39
N LYS A 111 -3.63 8.24 5.31
CA LYS A 111 -3.38 8.56 6.73
C LYS A 111 -3.02 7.35 7.61
N ALA A 112 -3.12 6.14 7.07
CA ALA A 112 -2.76 4.93 7.80
C ALA A 112 -1.27 4.92 8.22
N PRO A 113 -0.88 4.17 9.28
CA PRO A 113 0.52 3.86 9.53
C PRO A 113 1.15 3.27 8.26
N CYS A 114 2.31 3.75 7.85
CA CYS A 114 2.90 3.44 6.52
C CYS A 114 1.95 3.75 5.36
N GLY A 115 1.24 4.88 5.43
CA GLY A 115 0.21 5.29 4.48
C GLY A 115 0.71 5.46 3.04
N ALA A 116 -0.25 5.52 2.12
CA ALA A 116 0.04 5.71 0.70
C ALA A 116 0.59 7.12 0.44
N LYS A 117 1.71 7.23 -0.26
CA LYS A 117 2.29 8.50 -0.70
C LYS A 117 2.31 8.66 -2.22
N THR A 118 1.87 7.65 -2.96
CA THR A 118 1.90 7.61 -4.42
C THR A 118 0.57 7.07 -4.96
N VAL A 119 0.30 7.28 -6.23
CA VAL A 119 -0.93 6.79 -6.86
C VAL A 119 -1.01 5.26 -6.80
N ASP A 120 0.08 4.56 -7.08
CA ASP A 120 0.12 3.11 -6.95
C ASP A 120 0.12 2.64 -5.48
N GLY A 121 0.57 3.47 -4.56
CA GLY A 121 0.40 3.26 -3.13
C GLY A 121 -1.07 3.22 -2.70
N VAL A 122 -1.89 4.14 -3.21
CA VAL A 122 -3.36 4.16 -3.03
C VAL A 122 -3.98 2.94 -3.71
N LYS A 123 -3.62 2.68 -4.97
CA LYS A 123 -4.12 1.54 -5.76
C LYS A 123 -3.95 0.21 -5.02
N ARG A 124 -2.76 -0.05 -4.46
CA ARG A 124 -2.47 -1.29 -3.74
C ARG A 124 -3.25 -1.44 -2.42
N ARG A 125 -3.69 -0.36 -1.80
CA ARG A 125 -4.41 -0.37 -0.53
C ARG A 125 -5.93 -0.34 -0.67
N THR A 126 -6.43 0.29 -1.74
CA THR A 126 -7.87 0.52 -1.92
C THR A 126 -8.45 -0.14 -3.15
N ARG A 127 -7.61 -0.62 -4.09
CA ARG A 127 -7.95 -1.08 -5.44
C ARG A 127 -8.39 0.05 -6.41
N ALA A 128 -8.41 1.33 -5.99
CA ALA A 128 -8.67 2.43 -6.91
C ALA A 128 -7.67 2.41 -8.08
N GLY A 129 -8.18 2.34 -9.31
CA GLY A 129 -7.36 2.20 -10.52
C GLY A 129 -7.09 0.77 -10.99
N MET A 130 -7.57 -0.26 -10.26
CA MET A 130 -7.43 -1.67 -10.68
C MET A 130 -8.54 -2.18 -11.59
N GLY A 131 -9.66 -1.45 -11.70
CA GLY A 131 -10.79 -1.85 -12.52
C GLY A 131 -10.51 -1.70 -14.03
N ARG A 132 -11.53 -1.99 -14.84
CA ARG A 132 -11.39 -2.07 -16.32
C ARG A 132 -10.79 -0.83 -16.98
N CYS A 133 -10.97 0.38 -16.43
CA CYS A 133 -10.43 1.62 -16.98
C CYS A 133 -8.96 1.87 -16.57
N GLN A 134 -8.36 1.03 -15.72
CA GLN A 134 -6.97 1.12 -15.28
C GLN A 134 -6.55 2.52 -14.80
N GLY A 135 -7.44 3.21 -14.08
CA GLY A 135 -7.20 4.54 -13.54
C GLY A 135 -7.55 5.70 -14.46
N GLY A 136 -7.99 5.45 -15.70
CA GLY A 136 -8.29 6.49 -16.68
C GLY A 136 -9.26 7.57 -16.19
N PHE A 137 -10.23 7.24 -15.35
CA PHE A 137 -11.17 8.21 -14.78
C PHE A 137 -10.83 8.64 -13.35
N CYS A 138 -10.36 7.71 -12.52
CA CYS A 138 -10.09 8.02 -11.12
C CYS A 138 -8.69 8.58 -10.87
N GLY A 139 -7.72 8.33 -11.76
CA GLY A 139 -6.32 8.75 -11.60
C GLY A 139 -6.17 10.24 -11.27
N PRO A 140 -6.72 11.17 -12.07
CA PRO A 140 -6.61 12.60 -11.77
C PRO A 140 -7.15 12.96 -10.39
N ARG A 141 -8.29 12.39 -10.00
CA ARG A 141 -8.90 12.65 -8.69
C ARG A 141 -8.08 12.09 -7.54
N VAL A 142 -7.54 10.88 -7.70
CA VAL A 142 -6.63 10.26 -6.72
C VAL A 142 -5.38 11.13 -6.54
N THR A 143 -4.81 11.65 -7.64
CA THR A 143 -3.67 12.56 -7.60
C THR A 143 -3.98 13.86 -6.85
N GLN A 144 -5.13 14.47 -7.10
CA GLN A 144 -5.57 15.66 -6.38
C GLN A 144 -5.79 15.41 -4.89
N ILE A 145 -6.37 14.26 -4.53
CA ILE A 145 -6.55 13.87 -3.12
C ILE A 145 -5.19 13.67 -2.45
N LEU A 146 -4.26 12.97 -3.11
CA LEU A 146 -2.89 12.80 -2.61
C LEU A 146 -2.20 14.14 -2.38
N ALA A 147 -2.22 15.04 -3.37
CA ALA A 147 -1.64 16.37 -3.26
C ALA A 147 -2.20 17.14 -2.05
N ARG A 148 -3.52 17.13 -1.89
CA ARG A 148 -4.21 17.79 -0.78
C ARG A 148 -3.83 17.21 0.59
N GLU A 149 -3.89 15.88 0.73
CA GLU A 149 -3.67 15.21 2.02
C GLU A 149 -2.19 15.18 2.43
N LEU A 150 -1.27 15.23 1.47
CA LEU A 150 0.17 15.29 1.70
C LEU A 150 0.70 16.72 1.79
N GLY A 151 -0.10 17.72 1.40
CA GLY A 151 0.31 19.14 1.36
C GLY A 151 1.39 19.43 0.33
N ILE A 152 1.42 18.70 -0.79
CA ILE A 152 2.38 18.88 -1.88
C ILE A 152 1.67 19.36 -3.16
N PRO A 153 2.37 20.08 -4.07
CA PRO A 153 1.84 20.42 -5.37
C PRO A 153 1.47 19.19 -6.21
N VAL A 154 0.43 19.29 -7.03
CA VAL A 154 -0.02 18.18 -7.91
C VAL A 154 1.10 17.62 -8.78
N PRO A 155 2.00 18.42 -9.38
CA PRO A 155 3.11 17.90 -10.18
C PRO A 155 4.13 17.06 -9.41
N GLU A 156 4.21 17.23 -8.09
CA GLU A 156 5.12 16.44 -7.23
C GLU A 156 4.54 15.09 -6.83
N VAL A 157 3.26 14.84 -7.11
CA VAL A 157 2.66 13.54 -6.85
C VAL A 157 3.22 12.51 -7.82
N LEU A 158 3.86 11.49 -7.27
CA LEU A 158 4.46 10.42 -8.04
C LEU A 158 3.49 9.27 -8.32
N LYS A 159 3.67 8.59 -9.44
CA LYS A 159 2.96 7.36 -9.72
C LYS A 159 3.39 6.24 -8.77
N GLU A 160 4.70 6.01 -8.62
CA GLU A 160 5.24 4.96 -7.76
C GLU A 160 6.64 5.27 -7.20
N ARG A 161 7.66 5.40 -8.07
CA ARG A 161 9.07 5.60 -7.70
C ARG A 161 9.44 7.07 -7.70
N ALA A 162 10.62 7.40 -7.18
CA ALA A 162 11.12 8.76 -7.09
C ALA A 162 11.21 9.49 -8.46
N ASP A 163 11.32 8.74 -9.55
CA ASP A 163 11.44 9.25 -10.91
C ASP A 163 10.16 9.08 -11.75
N SER A 164 9.07 8.58 -11.16
CA SER A 164 7.82 8.30 -11.86
C SER A 164 6.84 9.48 -11.79
N HIS A 165 7.22 10.60 -12.37
CA HIS A 165 6.37 11.78 -12.46
C HIS A 165 5.18 11.55 -13.40
N LEU A 166 4.00 12.05 -13.00
CA LEU A 166 2.78 12.02 -13.82
C LEU A 166 2.67 13.26 -14.71
N PHE A 167 3.41 14.30 -14.37
CA PHE A 167 3.39 15.59 -15.07
C PHE A 167 4.83 15.97 -15.41
N TYR A 168 5.00 16.51 -16.61
CA TYR A 168 6.23 17.15 -17.04
C TYR A 168 6.04 18.66 -17.03
N GLU A 169 7.12 19.40 -16.86
CA GLU A 169 7.10 20.85 -16.92
C GLU A 169 6.53 21.35 -18.27
N LYS A 170 5.81 22.45 -18.23
CA LYS A 170 5.34 23.12 -19.45
C LYS A 170 6.49 23.39 -20.40
N ASN A 171 6.30 23.11 -21.68
CA ASN A 171 7.10 23.74 -22.70
C ASN A 171 6.92 25.26 -22.58
N SER A 172 8.02 26.01 -22.58
CA SER A 172 8.08 27.46 -22.38
C SER A 172 7.26 28.32 -23.37
N ALA A 173 6.49 27.70 -24.26
CA ALA A 173 5.60 28.34 -25.20
C ALA A 173 4.15 28.55 -24.70
N ASP A 174 3.75 27.89 -23.61
CA ASP A 174 2.38 27.96 -23.09
C ASP A 174 2.31 28.64 -21.72
N GLU A 175 2.43 29.97 -21.71
CA GLU A 175 2.16 30.80 -20.53
C GLU A 175 0.65 30.99 -20.28
N GLY A 176 -0.16 30.01 -20.35
CA GLY A 176 -1.58 30.28 -20.21
C GLY A 176 -2.48 29.19 -19.64
N GLU A 177 -2.29 27.93 -19.83
CA GLU A 177 -3.31 26.97 -19.40
C GLU A 177 -2.83 25.56 -19.05
N ALA A 178 -3.49 25.04 -18.03
CA ALA A 178 -3.72 23.64 -17.62
C ALA A 178 -2.66 22.58 -17.93
N TYR A 179 -2.20 21.93 -16.87
CA TYR A 179 -1.41 20.70 -16.91
C TYR A 179 -2.07 19.63 -17.78
N CYS A 180 -1.42 19.24 -18.86
CA CYS A 180 -1.87 18.13 -19.69
C CYS A 180 -1.51 16.82 -19.04
N LEU A 181 -2.49 16.00 -18.74
CA LEU A 181 -2.32 14.61 -18.34
C LEU A 181 -1.91 13.81 -19.57
N LEU A 182 -0.65 13.43 -19.68
CA LEU A 182 -0.22 12.44 -20.65
C LEU A 182 -0.52 11.04 -20.10
N TYR A 183 -1.66 10.49 -20.50
CA TYR A 183 -1.90 9.07 -20.40
C TYR A 183 -1.26 8.39 -21.63
N THR A 184 -0.20 7.68 -21.40
CA THR A 184 0.28 6.63 -22.29
C THR A 184 0.27 5.30 -21.57
#